data_e5f273daabc5a3287008ef8637c2259d
#
_entry.id   e5f273daabc5a3287008ef8637c2259d
#
_cell.length_a   1.000
_cell.length_b   1.000
_cell.length_c   1.000
_cell.angle_alpha   90.00
_cell.angle_beta   90.00
_cell.angle_gamma   90.00
#
_symmetry.space_group_name_H-M   'P 1'
#
loop_
_entity.id
_entity.type
_entity.pdbx_description
1 polymer ?
#
loop_
_entity_poly.entity_id
_entity_poly.type
_entity_poly.pdbx_seq_one_letter_code
_entity_poly.pdbx_strand_id
1 'polypeptide(L)'
;EVKAKKNQHLLEKMISMDEGACMLGECALIADDSPINNAGILFYNTLFDENASCHLALGRGFTNLVRGYENKTQEELHAMGINDSMIHVDFMIGCKDLEITGVTAKGERVAIFKNGNWAF
;
A
#
# COMPACT_ATOMS: atom_id res chain seq x y z
N GLU A 1 -7.72 -3.06 -13.86
CA GLU A 1 -8.98 -3.69 -13.45
C GLU A 1 -8.73 -4.58 -12.24
N VAL A 2 -9.50 -4.39 -11.16
CA VAL A 2 -9.40 -5.21 -9.94
C VAL A 2 -10.56 -6.22 -9.95
N LYS A 3 -10.23 -7.50 -9.70
CA LYS A 3 -11.22 -8.59 -9.65
C LYS A 3 -11.08 -9.38 -8.37
N ALA A 4 -12.18 -9.55 -7.63
CA ALA A 4 -12.24 -10.40 -6.45
C ALA A 4 -12.78 -11.79 -6.79
N LYS A 5 -12.17 -12.83 -6.23
CA LYS A 5 -12.69 -14.22 -6.37
C LYS A 5 -14.02 -14.44 -5.63
N LYS A 6 -14.25 -13.64 -4.58
CA LYS A 6 -15.49 -13.64 -3.78
C LYS A 6 -15.88 -12.19 -3.49
N ASN A 7 -17.17 -11.94 -3.32
CA ASN A 7 -17.71 -10.63 -2.95
C ASN A 7 -17.34 -9.49 -3.93
N GLN A 8 -17.23 -9.79 -5.22
CA GLN A 8 -16.91 -8.79 -6.25
C GLN A 8 -17.82 -7.55 -6.15
N HIS A 9 -19.13 -7.74 -5.89
CA HIS A 9 -20.09 -6.65 -5.75
C HIS A 9 -19.78 -5.69 -4.58
N LEU A 10 -19.16 -6.19 -3.51
CA LEU A 10 -18.72 -5.33 -2.39
C LEU A 10 -17.51 -4.50 -2.79
N LEU A 11 -16.54 -5.11 -3.47
CA LEU A 11 -15.38 -4.40 -3.99
C LEU A 11 -15.81 -3.30 -4.97
N GLU A 12 -16.73 -3.61 -5.91
CA GLU A 12 -17.26 -2.63 -6.86
C GLU A 12 -17.95 -1.45 -6.17
N LYS A 13 -18.73 -1.71 -5.12
CA LYS A 13 -19.33 -0.65 -4.32
C LYS A 13 -18.28 0.22 -3.62
N MET A 14 -17.24 -0.39 -3.05
CA MET A 14 -16.20 0.33 -2.35
C MET A 14 -15.41 1.24 -3.30
N ILE A 15 -14.95 0.72 -4.43
CA ILE A 15 -14.15 1.47 -5.41
C ILE A 15 -14.95 2.50 -6.24
N SER A 16 -16.27 2.53 -6.07
CA SER A 16 -17.17 3.50 -6.71
C SER A 16 -17.70 4.58 -5.75
N MET A 17 -17.22 4.62 -4.49
CA MET A 17 -17.72 5.57 -3.49
C MET A 17 -17.37 7.02 -3.80
N ASP A 18 -16.17 7.24 -4.36
CA ASP A 18 -15.70 8.54 -4.83
C ASP A 18 -14.64 8.36 -5.92
N GLU A 19 -14.15 9.45 -6.50
CA GLU A 19 -13.15 9.42 -7.59
C GLU A 19 -11.81 8.81 -7.16
N GLY A 20 -11.39 9.04 -5.91
CA GLY A 20 -10.15 8.49 -5.36
C GLY A 20 -10.26 7.03 -4.94
N ALA A 21 -11.46 6.50 -4.75
CA ALA A 21 -11.67 5.16 -4.20
C ALA A 21 -11.07 4.02 -5.07
N CYS A 22 -10.95 4.23 -6.38
CA CYS A 22 -10.36 3.26 -7.30
C CYS A 22 -8.86 3.49 -7.57
N MET A 23 -8.25 4.49 -6.93
CA MET A 23 -6.85 4.84 -7.08
C MET A 23 -6.02 4.24 -5.94
N LEU A 24 -4.72 4.03 -6.17
CA LEU A 24 -3.81 3.62 -5.11
C LEU A 24 -3.53 4.79 -4.16
N GLY A 25 -3.63 4.54 -2.86
CA GLY A 25 -3.29 5.47 -1.79
C GLY A 25 -2.05 5.05 -1.00
N GLU A 26 -1.69 3.77 -1.05
CA GLU A 26 -0.54 3.25 -0.32
C GLU A 26 0.21 2.15 -1.07
N CYS A 27 1.53 2.13 -0.82
CA CYS A 27 2.42 1.03 -1.16
C CYS A 27 3.35 0.79 0.04
N ALA A 28 3.09 -0.25 0.81
CA ALA A 28 3.85 -0.60 2.00
C ALA A 28 4.81 -1.77 1.74
N LEU A 29 6.06 -1.59 2.12
CA LEU A 29 7.13 -2.58 1.94
C LEU A 29 7.51 -3.18 3.29
N ILE A 30 7.07 -4.42 3.51
CA ILE A 30 7.27 -5.17 4.76
C ILE A 30 7.96 -6.50 4.41
N ALA A 31 9.11 -6.77 5.03
CA ALA A 31 9.82 -8.02 4.83
C ALA A 31 8.99 -9.22 5.32
N ASP A 32 9.09 -10.35 4.63
CA ASP A 32 8.49 -11.63 5.09
C ASP A 32 9.04 -12.02 6.47
N ASP A 33 10.31 -11.71 6.73
CA ASP A 33 10.94 -11.85 8.05
C ASP A 33 10.67 -10.62 8.95
N SER A 34 9.40 -10.23 9.09
CA SER A 34 9.00 -9.17 10.03
C SER A 34 8.61 -9.77 11.39
N PRO A 35 8.81 -9.03 12.50
CA PRO A 35 8.39 -9.48 13.83
C PRO A 35 6.89 -9.81 13.90
N ILE A 36 6.07 -9.07 13.17
CA ILE A 36 4.62 -9.26 13.15
C ILE A 36 4.27 -10.55 12.41
N ASN A 37 4.85 -10.79 11.23
CA ASN A 37 4.64 -12.03 10.50
C ASN A 37 5.17 -13.24 11.28
N ASN A 38 6.34 -13.11 11.90
CA ASN A 38 6.97 -14.17 12.69
C ASN A 38 6.20 -14.54 13.96
N ALA A 39 5.38 -13.62 14.50
CA ALA A 39 4.50 -13.92 15.63
C ALA A 39 3.45 -15.00 15.30
N GLY A 40 3.06 -15.11 14.02
CA GLY A 40 2.14 -16.15 13.54
C GLY A 40 0.73 -16.08 14.13
N ILE A 41 0.33 -14.91 14.65
CA ILE A 41 -0.97 -14.68 15.26
C ILE A 41 -1.68 -13.51 14.57
N LEU A 42 -3.00 -13.47 14.69
CA LEU A 42 -3.81 -12.32 14.33
C LEU A 42 -4.03 -11.46 15.58
N PHE A 43 -3.67 -10.18 15.49
CA PHE A 43 -3.76 -9.25 16.62
C PHE A 43 -5.15 -8.64 16.77
N TYR A 44 -6.00 -8.73 15.73
CA TYR A 44 -7.29 -8.02 15.62
C TYR A 44 -7.12 -6.50 15.75
N ASN A 45 -6.01 -6.02 15.25
CA ASN A 45 -5.68 -4.60 15.19
C ASN A 45 -5.12 -4.33 13.79
N THR A 46 -5.84 -3.52 13.01
CA THR A 46 -5.52 -3.25 11.60
C THR A 46 -4.07 -2.78 11.44
N LEU A 47 -3.63 -1.84 12.28
CA LEU A 47 -2.29 -1.27 12.21
C LEU A 47 -1.16 -2.32 12.44
N PHE A 48 -1.43 -3.36 13.23
CA PHE A 48 -0.48 -4.48 13.36
C PHE A 48 -0.64 -5.47 12.22
N ASP A 49 -1.85 -5.90 11.93
CA ASP A 49 -2.12 -7.01 11.02
C ASP A 49 -1.74 -6.68 9.57
N GLU A 50 -1.93 -5.44 9.13
CA GLU A 50 -1.49 -4.96 7.79
C GLU A 50 0.03 -5.01 7.65
N ASN A 51 0.78 -4.76 8.73
CA ASN A 51 2.24 -4.78 8.76
C ASN A 51 2.86 -6.19 8.91
N ALA A 52 2.08 -7.24 8.73
CA ALA A 52 2.59 -8.60 8.58
C ALA A 52 3.17 -8.88 7.18
N SER A 53 2.83 -8.08 6.16
CA SER A 53 3.19 -8.37 4.76
C SER A 53 3.27 -7.10 3.92
N CYS A 54 4.01 -7.13 2.83
CA CYS A 54 3.88 -6.10 1.80
C CYS A 54 2.42 -5.98 1.36
N HIS A 55 1.92 -4.76 1.29
CA HIS A 55 0.55 -4.49 0.91
C HIS A 55 0.43 -3.23 0.06
N LEU A 56 -0.67 -3.14 -0.66
CA LEU A 56 -1.11 -1.93 -1.34
C LEU A 56 -2.47 -1.57 -0.77
N ALA A 57 -2.82 -0.28 -0.79
CA ALA A 57 -4.17 0.14 -0.46
C ALA A 57 -4.82 0.92 -1.60
N LEU A 58 -6.11 0.68 -1.79
CA LEU A 58 -6.97 1.54 -2.59
C LEU A 58 -7.54 2.65 -1.73
N GLY A 59 -7.71 3.82 -2.30
CA GLY A 59 -8.33 4.96 -1.65
C GLY A 59 -7.33 5.93 -1.06
N ARG A 60 -7.57 6.37 0.15
CA ARG A 60 -6.87 7.49 0.79
C ARG A 60 -5.39 7.25 1.00
N GLY A 61 -4.57 8.21 0.60
CA GLY A 61 -3.13 8.27 0.92
C GLY A 61 -2.86 9.03 2.22
N PHE A 62 -1.63 8.90 2.74
CA PHE A 62 -1.21 9.54 3.99
C PHE A 62 -0.46 10.85 3.73
N THR A 63 -1.03 11.96 4.16
CA THR A 63 -0.47 13.30 3.96
C THR A 63 0.84 13.51 4.71
N ASN A 64 0.98 12.92 5.90
CA ASN A 64 2.17 13.01 6.75
C ASN A 64 3.44 12.39 6.15
N LEU A 65 3.35 11.69 5.03
CA LEU A 65 4.49 11.23 4.25
C LEU A 65 5.12 12.35 3.41
N VAL A 66 4.43 13.49 3.24
CA VAL A 66 4.93 14.64 2.51
C VAL A 66 5.61 15.60 3.48
N ARG A 67 6.89 15.89 3.24
CA ARG A 67 7.64 16.84 4.06
C ARG A 67 6.97 18.23 4.05
N GLY A 68 6.65 18.74 5.25
CA GLY A 68 6.01 20.04 5.43
C GLY A 68 4.52 20.05 5.08
N TYR A 69 3.87 18.88 5.16
CA TYR A 69 2.45 18.72 4.86
C TYR A 69 1.55 19.63 5.71
N GLU A 70 1.98 19.98 6.93
CA GLU A 70 1.24 20.83 7.87
C GLU A 70 0.97 22.24 7.32
N ASN A 71 1.80 22.68 6.35
CA ASN A 71 1.71 23.99 5.71
C ASN A 71 1.14 23.91 4.28
N LYS A 72 0.56 22.78 3.90
CA LYS A 72 0.01 22.55 2.55
C LYS A 72 -1.50 22.40 2.58
N THR A 73 -2.15 22.92 1.54
CA THR A 73 -3.58 22.67 1.33
C THR A 73 -3.81 21.26 0.80
N GLN A 74 -5.05 20.80 0.87
CA GLN A 74 -5.45 19.50 0.31
C GLN A 74 -5.18 19.43 -1.20
N GLU A 75 -5.45 20.53 -1.92
CA GLU A 75 -5.22 20.61 -3.36
C GLU A 75 -3.72 20.50 -3.69
N GLU A 76 -2.85 21.14 -2.89
CA GLU A 76 -1.40 21.04 -3.05
C GLU A 76 -0.92 19.61 -2.80
N LEU A 77 -1.42 18.95 -1.77
CA LEU A 77 -1.09 17.55 -1.46
C LEU A 77 -1.57 16.61 -2.56
N HIS A 78 -2.78 16.82 -3.08
CA HIS A 78 -3.31 16.05 -4.20
C HIS A 78 -2.46 16.23 -5.47
N ALA A 79 -2.06 17.46 -5.78
CA ALA A 79 -1.16 17.76 -6.91
C ALA A 79 0.23 17.11 -6.76
N MET A 80 0.65 16.80 -5.53
CA MET A 80 1.88 16.05 -5.22
C MET A 80 1.69 14.52 -5.30
N GLY A 81 0.50 14.05 -5.61
CA GLY A 81 0.19 12.62 -5.78
C GLY A 81 -0.42 11.94 -4.56
N ILE A 82 -0.77 12.70 -3.51
CA ILE A 82 -1.51 12.13 -2.37
C ILE A 82 -2.97 11.96 -2.77
N ASN A 83 -3.41 10.74 -2.87
CA ASN A 83 -4.79 10.44 -3.22
C ASN A 83 -5.73 10.76 -2.05
N ASP A 84 -6.86 11.37 -2.35
CA ASP A 84 -7.92 11.65 -1.39
C ASP A 84 -9.14 10.78 -1.68
N SER A 85 -9.68 10.17 -0.63
CA SER A 85 -10.84 9.30 -0.71
C SER A 85 -11.48 9.10 0.66
N MET A 86 -12.74 8.72 0.66
CA MET A 86 -13.47 8.32 1.88
C MET A 86 -13.09 6.92 2.36
N ILE A 87 -12.48 6.10 1.51
CA ILE A 87 -12.06 4.74 1.85
C ILE A 87 -10.54 4.61 1.92
N HIS A 88 -10.09 3.60 2.66
CA HIS A 88 -8.75 3.05 2.63
C HIS A 88 -8.85 1.54 2.82
N VAL A 89 -8.42 0.77 1.82
CA VAL A 89 -8.63 -0.68 1.80
C VAL A 89 -7.35 -1.38 1.40
N ASP A 90 -6.73 -2.05 2.37
CA ASP A 90 -5.50 -2.80 2.18
C ASP A 90 -5.75 -4.13 1.50
N PHE A 91 -4.79 -4.54 0.69
CA PHE A 91 -4.71 -5.89 0.14
C PHE A 91 -3.27 -6.36 0.10
N MET A 92 -3.05 -7.56 0.65
CA MET A 92 -1.72 -8.14 0.78
C MET A 92 -1.20 -8.62 -0.56
N ILE A 93 0.06 -8.28 -0.85
CA ILE A 93 0.81 -8.72 -2.02
C ILE A 93 2.07 -9.51 -1.65
N GLY A 94 2.47 -9.45 -0.38
CA GLY A 94 3.69 -10.12 0.11
C GLY A 94 3.59 -11.64 0.04
N CYS A 95 4.69 -12.27 -0.29
CA CYS A 95 4.89 -13.71 -0.28
C CYS A 95 6.39 -14.02 -0.22
N LYS A 96 6.73 -15.27 0.11
CA LYS A 96 8.12 -15.73 0.29
C LYS A 96 9.01 -15.62 -0.95
N ASP A 97 8.43 -15.51 -2.12
CA ASP A 97 9.10 -15.39 -3.41
C ASP A 97 8.90 -14.00 -4.05
N LEU A 98 8.37 -13.03 -3.30
CA LEU A 98 8.20 -11.67 -3.80
C LEU A 98 9.56 -11.06 -4.18
N GLU A 99 9.62 -10.52 -5.39
CA GLU A 99 10.74 -9.71 -5.87
C GLU A 99 10.25 -8.30 -6.21
N ILE A 100 10.97 -7.29 -5.72
CA ILE A 100 10.71 -5.88 -6.04
C ILE A 100 11.99 -5.28 -6.59
N THR A 101 11.89 -4.70 -7.78
CA THR A 101 12.98 -3.98 -8.42
C THR A 101 12.63 -2.51 -8.60
N GLY A 102 13.44 -1.64 -8.02
CA GLY A 102 13.39 -0.21 -8.30
C GLY A 102 14.06 0.11 -9.64
N VAL A 103 13.51 1.06 -10.37
CA VAL A 103 14.11 1.59 -11.61
C VAL A 103 14.40 3.06 -11.38
N THR A 104 15.68 3.43 -11.43
CA THR A 104 16.09 4.82 -11.28
C THR A 104 15.68 5.67 -12.48
N ALA A 105 15.73 7.00 -12.36
CA ALA A 105 15.49 7.91 -13.48
C ALA A 105 16.48 7.72 -14.67
N LYS A 106 17.63 7.07 -14.41
CA LYS A 106 18.63 6.71 -15.44
C LYS A 106 18.38 5.33 -16.06
N GLY A 107 17.34 4.61 -15.63
CA GLY A 107 17.02 3.27 -16.10
C GLY A 107 17.79 2.14 -15.40
N GLU A 108 18.58 2.44 -14.38
CA GLU A 108 19.29 1.43 -13.61
C GLU A 108 18.31 0.62 -12.76
N ARG A 109 18.49 -0.68 -12.73
CA ARG A 109 17.65 -1.60 -11.96
C ARG A 109 18.34 -1.94 -10.64
N VAL A 110 17.65 -1.69 -9.54
CA VAL A 110 18.13 -1.96 -8.18
C VAL A 110 17.17 -2.92 -7.50
N ALA A 111 17.65 -4.07 -7.03
CA ALA A 111 16.84 -4.97 -6.25
C ALA A 111 16.50 -4.33 -4.90
N ILE A 112 15.22 -4.23 -4.59
CA ILE A 112 14.71 -3.75 -3.30
C ILE A 112 14.32 -4.93 -2.43
N PHE A 113 13.58 -5.89 -3.00
CA PHE A 113 13.22 -7.16 -2.37
C PHE A 113 13.70 -8.32 -3.22
N LYS A 114 14.13 -9.38 -2.53
CA LYS A 114 14.44 -10.69 -3.09
C LYS A 114 14.02 -11.78 -2.11
N ASN A 115 13.33 -12.81 -2.61
CA ASN A 115 12.80 -13.88 -1.78
C ASN A 115 11.96 -13.34 -0.59
N GLY A 116 11.09 -12.37 -0.83
CA GLY A 116 10.20 -11.79 0.17
C GLY A 116 10.85 -10.86 1.20
N ASN A 117 12.17 -10.63 1.13
CA ASN A 117 12.92 -9.84 2.12
C ASN A 117 13.74 -8.73 1.46
N TRP A 118 14.24 -7.81 2.30
CA TRP A 118 15.13 -6.75 1.83
C TRP A 118 16.37 -7.32 1.14
N ALA A 119 16.74 -6.75 -0.01
CA ALA A 119 17.86 -7.21 -0.83
C ALA A 119 19.20 -6.54 -0.49
N PHE A 120 19.26 -5.78 0.60
CA PHE A 120 20.44 -5.04 1.07
C PHE A 120 20.56 -5.09 2.59
#